data_78a463f852fcc1fd14f64671ee04223c
#
_entry.id   78a463f852fcc1fd14f64671ee04223c
#
_cell.length_a   1.000
_cell.length_b   1.000
_cell.length_c   1.000
_cell.angle_alpha   90.00
_cell.angle_beta   90.00
_cell.angle_gamma   90.00
#
_symmetry.space_group_name_H-M   'P 1'
#
loop_
_entity.id
_entity.type
_entity.pdbx_description
1 polymer ?
#
loop_
_entity_poly.entity_id
_entity_poly.type
_entity_poly.pdbx_seq_one_letter_code
_entity_poly.pdbx_strand_id
1 'polypeptide(L)'
;MKESKDEEIIESLLATILLPDTFKKSKDSLDALYDANSQLGKLVEDNVLKLGKDDLENKFVAVFDQISNIFNAVDSNFSDWIFDGQKTIKNKDICFSILFCALYRLTDESYTIDDYENVALAIKNARNTFDTVVTSARVDYSEISTQTENLYCLLKDKLIKQITVNEVSEIEREIDRRLKYSSIERQMTEFKIAVSDHKANRLSPHCMERIEETLVAIANVEDPTEMGMIVIGIADNKDAYDAWKSVYHKNAILVEQHYVTGIVDEAMKLYGSVDQYFRSVAQSIRDSKMSEDLKSFVL
;
A
#
# COMPACT_ATOMS: atom_id res chain seq x y z
N MET A 1 32.46 1.31 -28.54
CA MET A 1 32.43 1.31 -27.04
C MET A 1 31.67 0.08 -26.62
N LYS A 2 32.17 -0.76 -25.72
CA LYS A 2 31.35 -1.77 -25.08
C LYS A 2 30.47 -1.01 -24.08
N GLU A 3 29.20 -0.84 -24.38
CA GLU A 3 28.24 -0.40 -23.41
C GLU A 3 28.32 -1.35 -22.21
N SER A 4 28.36 -0.80 -21.02
CA SER A 4 28.38 -1.63 -19.81
C SER A 4 27.02 -2.32 -19.72
N LYS A 5 27.01 -3.61 -19.39
CA LYS A 5 25.74 -4.34 -19.17
C LYS A 5 24.88 -3.69 -18.13
N ASP A 6 25.47 -2.94 -17.22
CA ASP A 6 24.79 -2.26 -16.12
C ASP A 6 23.97 -1.08 -16.66
N GLU A 7 24.50 -0.33 -17.64
CA GLU A 7 23.76 0.75 -18.31
C GLU A 7 22.54 0.20 -19.06
N GLU A 8 22.70 -0.90 -19.81
CA GLU A 8 21.61 -1.55 -20.53
C GLU A 8 20.50 -2.05 -19.60
N ILE A 9 20.84 -2.52 -18.40
CA ILE A 9 19.84 -2.93 -17.38
C ILE A 9 19.09 -1.72 -16.88
N ILE A 10 19.79 -0.64 -16.50
CA ILE A 10 19.17 0.59 -16.01
C ILE A 10 18.21 1.19 -17.04
N GLU A 11 18.68 1.30 -18.30
CA GLU A 11 17.87 1.76 -19.42
C GLU A 11 16.60 0.92 -19.60
N SER A 12 16.74 -0.40 -19.53
CA SER A 12 15.63 -1.33 -19.64
C SER A 12 14.61 -1.18 -18.51
N LEU A 13 15.07 -0.94 -17.27
CA LEU A 13 14.21 -0.71 -16.12
C LEU A 13 13.45 0.61 -16.26
N LEU A 14 14.14 1.68 -16.61
CA LEU A 14 13.52 2.99 -16.86
C LEU A 14 12.48 2.92 -17.98
N ALA A 15 12.81 2.24 -19.07
CA ALA A 15 11.88 2.06 -20.18
C ALA A 15 10.63 1.27 -19.75
N THR A 16 10.77 0.25 -18.91
CA THR A 16 9.63 -0.53 -18.40
C THR A 16 8.73 0.30 -17.50
N ILE A 17 9.30 1.21 -16.69
CA ILE A 17 8.53 2.12 -15.84
C ILE A 17 7.79 3.16 -16.67
N LEU A 18 8.47 3.76 -17.64
CA LEU A 18 7.94 4.86 -18.44
C LEU A 18 6.99 4.39 -19.54
N LEU A 19 7.12 3.13 -20.00
CA LEU A 19 6.39 2.59 -21.14
C LEU A 19 5.80 1.19 -20.88
N PRO A 20 4.98 0.99 -19.82
CA PRO A 20 4.60 -0.35 -19.38
C PRO A 20 3.88 -1.19 -20.43
N ASP A 21 3.05 -0.57 -21.28
CA ASP A 21 2.15 -1.30 -22.20
C ASP A 21 2.72 -1.50 -23.61
N THR A 22 3.81 -0.85 -23.97
CA THR A 22 4.27 -0.78 -25.36
C THR A 22 5.72 -1.20 -25.57
N PHE A 23 6.52 -1.26 -24.51
CA PHE A 23 7.96 -1.47 -24.62
C PHE A 23 8.31 -2.96 -24.82
N LYS A 24 8.93 -3.25 -25.96
CA LYS A 24 9.56 -4.56 -26.22
C LYS A 24 11.07 -4.37 -26.19
N LYS A 25 11.75 -5.01 -25.24
CA LYS A 25 13.21 -4.93 -25.13
C LYS A 25 13.86 -5.48 -26.40
N SER A 26 14.38 -4.59 -27.22
CA SER A 26 15.26 -4.88 -28.35
C SER A 26 16.27 -3.75 -28.48
N LYS A 27 17.39 -3.99 -29.11
CA LYS A 27 18.38 -2.95 -29.33
C LYS A 27 17.80 -1.75 -30.09
N ASP A 28 17.04 -2.00 -31.14
CA ASP A 28 16.38 -0.96 -31.95
C ASP A 28 15.36 -0.15 -31.10
N SER A 29 14.68 -0.80 -30.16
CA SER A 29 13.74 -0.11 -29.26
C SER A 29 14.47 0.75 -28.23
N LEU A 30 15.58 0.30 -27.67
CA LEU A 30 16.41 1.09 -26.76
C LEU A 30 17.01 2.31 -27.49
N ASP A 31 17.60 2.10 -28.69
CA ASP A 31 18.12 3.20 -29.52
C ASP A 31 17.03 4.25 -29.83
N ALA A 32 15.77 3.81 -30.04
CA ALA A 32 14.64 4.69 -30.32
C ALA A 32 14.20 5.53 -29.10
N LEU A 33 14.52 5.16 -27.87
CA LEU A 33 14.22 5.96 -26.68
C LEU A 33 15.01 7.28 -26.66
N TYR A 34 16.21 7.28 -27.22
CA TYR A 34 17.09 8.45 -27.29
C TYR A 34 16.86 9.32 -28.52
N ASP A 35 16.08 8.86 -29.49
CA ASP A 35 15.73 9.67 -30.65
C ASP A 35 14.48 10.52 -30.35
N ALA A 36 14.69 11.81 -30.09
CA ALA A 36 13.62 12.78 -29.84
C ALA A 36 12.57 12.90 -30.99
N ASN A 37 12.89 12.41 -32.19
CA ASN A 37 11.97 12.37 -33.31
C ASN A 37 11.15 11.07 -33.36
N SER A 38 11.59 10.03 -32.64
CA SER A 38 10.88 8.78 -32.57
C SER A 38 9.57 8.91 -31.77
N GLN A 39 8.65 8.01 -32.01
CA GLN A 39 7.40 7.94 -31.25
C GLN A 39 7.64 7.53 -29.78
N LEU A 40 8.61 6.64 -29.56
CA LEU A 40 8.99 6.20 -28.21
C LEU A 40 9.72 7.29 -27.43
N GLY A 41 10.66 8.01 -28.06
CA GLY A 41 11.37 9.12 -27.42
C GLY A 41 10.43 10.23 -26.94
N LYS A 42 9.46 10.62 -27.78
CA LYS A 42 8.43 11.59 -27.38
C LYS A 42 7.58 11.11 -26.21
N LEU A 43 7.18 9.84 -26.21
CA LEU A 43 6.38 9.28 -25.14
C LEU A 43 7.15 9.19 -23.82
N VAL A 44 8.46 8.89 -23.88
CA VAL A 44 9.35 8.93 -22.71
C VAL A 44 9.44 10.34 -22.16
N GLU A 45 9.69 11.34 -23.02
CA GLU A 45 9.78 12.75 -22.63
C GLU A 45 8.47 13.22 -21.96
N ASP A 46 7.33 12.93 -22.56
CA ASP A 46 6.01 13.26 -22.01
C ASP A 46 5.77 12.61 -20.64
N ASN A 47 6.16 11.35 -20.48
CA ASN A 47 5.96 10.63 -19.19
C ASN A 47 6.95 11.09 -18.12
N VAL A 48 8.19 11.41 -18.46
CA VAL A 48 9.15 12.03 -17.52
C VAL A 48 8.65 13.41 -17.07
N LEU A 49 8.09 14.21 -17.98
CA LEU A 49 7.52 15.51 -17.62
C LEU A 49 6.29 15.37 -16.69
N LYS A 50 5.44 14.37 -16.92
CA LYS A 50 4.27 14.10 -16.07
C LYS A 50 4.64 13.61 -14.68
N LEU A 51 5.61 12.71 -14.58
CA LEU A 51 6.05 12.14 -13.30
C LEU A 51 6.94 13.11 -12.49
N GLY A 52 7.63 14.00 -13.18
CA GLY A 52 8.69 14.82 -12.60
C GLY A 52 10.03 14.06 -12.52
N LYS A 53 11.08 14.68 -13.06
CA LYS A 53 12.41 14.06 -13.12
C LYS A 53 12.95 13.67 -11.75
N ASP A 54 12.87 14.60 -10.79
CA ASP A 54 13.42 14.40 -9.45
C ASP A 54 12.64 13.31 -8.69
N ASP A 55 11.31 13.23 -8.86
CA ASP A 55 10.49 12.21 -8.24
C ASP A 55 10.78 10.83 -8.82
N LEU A 56 10.91 10.72 -10.14
CA LEU A 56 11.32 9.49 -10.82
C LEU A 56 12.70 9.02 -10.33
N GLU A 57 13.70 9.91 -10.26
CA GLU A 57 15.05 9.60 -9.81
C GLU A 57 15.05 9.14 -8.35
N ASN A 58 14.37 9.86 -7.47
CA ASN A 58 14.28 9.51 -6.04
C ASN A 58 13.63 8.15 -5.82
N LYS A 59 12.51 7.86 -6.49
CA LYS A 59 11.83 6.56 -6.41
C LYS A 59 12.70 5.43 -6.97
N PHE A 60 13.36 5.68 -8.10
CA PHE A 60 14.24 4.71 -8.73
C PHE A 60 15.40 4.31 -7.81
N VAL A 61 16.07 5.28 -7.20
CA VAL A 61 17.14 5.04 -6.23
C VAL A 61 16.61 4.35 -4.97
N ALA A 62 15.47 4.79 -4.44
CA ALA A 62 14.87 4.20 -3.25
C ALA A 62 14.57 2.69 -3.43
N VAL A 63 14.15 2.27 -4.63
CA VAL A 63 13.91 0.84 -4.91
C VAL A 63 15.22 0.04 -4.92
N PHE A 64 16.32 0.58 -5.45
CA PHE A 64 17.62 -0.08 -5.35
C PHE A 64 18.08 -0.22 -3.90
N ASP A 65 17.88 0.82 -3.09
CA ASP A 65 18.21 0.78 -1.65
C ASP A 65 17.36 -0.27 -0.93
N GLN A 66 16.06 -0.35 -1.22
CA GLN A 66 15.18 -1.39 -0.68
C GLN A 66 15.67 -2.79 -1.06
N ILE A 67 15.98 -3.03 -2.34
CA ILE A 67 16.51 -4.33 -2.81
C ILE A 67 17.82 -4.66 -2.08
N SER A 68 18.72 -3.70 -1.95
CA SER A 68 19.97 -3.88 -1.22
C SER A 68 19.70 -4.26 0.24
N ASN A 69 18.81 -3.56 0.92
CA ASN A 69 18.45 -3.83 2.32
C ASN A 69 17.77 -5.18 2.50
N ILE A 70 16.88 -5.60 1.58
CA ILE A 70 16.25 -6.92 1.59
C ILE A 70 17.30 -8.04 1.59
N PHE A 71 18.29 -7.96 0.71
CA PHE A 71 19.28 -9.03 0.60
C PHE A 71 20.40 -8.92 1.65
N ASN A 72 20.70 -7.72 2.14
CA ASN A 72 21.61 -7.53 3.28
C ASN A 72 21.01 -8.11 4.57
N ALA A 73 19.69 -8.02 4.79
CA ALA A 73 19.02 -8.57 5.96
C ALA A 73 19.17 -10.09 6.08
N VAL A 74 19.40 -10.79 4.96
CA VAL A 74 19.61 -12.25 4.92
C VAL A 74 21.05 -12.64 4.57
N ASP A 75 21.98 -11.70 4.65
CA ASP A 75 23.42 -11.88 4.34
C ASP A 75 23.64 -12.60 3.00
N SER A 76 22.93 -12.17 1.96
CA SER A 76 22.94 -12.80 0.65
C SER A 76 22.85 -11.76 -0.48
N ASN A 77 22.77 -12.22 -1.70
CA ASN A 77 22.44 -11.42 -2.87
C ASN A 77 21.28 -12.05 -3.64
N PHE A 78 20.67 -11.29 -4.55
CA PHE A 78 19.52 -11.75 -5.32
C PHE A 78 19.72 -13.12 -5.96
N SER A 79 20.85 -13.31 -6.64
CA SER A 79 21.12 -14.57 -7.35
C SER A 79 21.28 -15.76 -6.43
N ASP A 80 22.01 -15.59 -5.34
CA ASP A 80 22.28 -16.67 -4.40
C ASP A 80 21.04 -17.00 -3.58
N TRP A 81 20.27 -15.97 -3.16
CA TRP A 81 19.07 -16.16 -2.38
C TRP A 81 17.93 -16.83 -3.16
N ILE A 82 17.65 -16.35 -4.38
CA ILE A 82 16.52 -16.87 -5.18
C ILE A 82 16.87 -18.17 -5.88
N PHE A 83 18.10 -18.34 -6.34
CA PHE A 83 18.51 -19.46 -7.21
C PHE A 83 19.52 -20.40 -6.57
N ASP A 84 19.70 -20.33 -5.25
CA ASP A 84 20.60 -21.21 -4.47
C ASP A 84 22.03 -21.21 -5.05
N GLY A 85 22.53 -20.05 -5.49
CA GLY A 85 23.88 -19.89 -6.05
C GLY A 85 24.11 -20.53 -7.44
N GLN A 86 23.07 -20.96 -8.12
CA GLN A 86 23.21 -21.54 -9.46
C GLN A 86 23.72 -20.49 -10.47
N LYS A 87 24.90 -20.73 -11.04
CA LYS A 87 25.58 -19.77 -11.93
C LYS A 87 25.02 -19.74 -13.36
N THR A 88 24.40 -20.83 -13.82
CA THR A 88 23.99 -21.05 -15.21
C THR A 88 22.53 -20.70 -15.51
N ILE A 89 21.85 -20.00 -14.61
CA ILE A 89 20.46 -19.62 -14.82
C ILE A 89 20.37 -18.53 -15.89
N LYS A 90 19.47 -18.76 -16.85
CA LYS A 90 19.14 -17.80 -17.91
C LYS A 90 18.19 -16.72 -17.36
N ASN A 91 18.12 -15.60 -18.06
CA ASN A 91 17.13 -14.55 -17.81
C ASN A 91 17.13 -13.98 -16.36
N LYS A 92 18.27 -14.03 -15.66
CA LYS A 92 18.38 -13.44 -14.30
C LYS A 92 18.09 -11.95 -14.28
N ASP A 93 18.48 -11.25 -15.33
CA ASP A 93 18.18 -9.84 -15.54
C ASP A 93 16.68 -9.56 -15.65
N ILE A 94 15.94 -10.44 -16.32
CA ILE A 94 14.48 -10.35 -16.40
C ILE A 94 13.84 -10.61 -15.04
N CYS A 95 14.32 -11.62 -14.30
CA CYS A 95 13.82 -11.88 -12.93
C CYS A 95 14.08 -10.70 -11.99
N PHE A 96 15.26 -10.07 -12.11
CA PHE A 96 15.57 -8.85 -11.36
C PHE A 96 14.65 -7.70 -11.76
N SER A 97 14.35 -7.53 -13.04
CA SER A 97 13.41 -6.51 -13.53
C SER A 97 12.01 -6.71 -12.99
N ILE A 98 11.53 -7.95 -12.90
CA ILE A 98 10.23 -8.28 -12.28
C ILE A 98 10.18 -7.82 -10.81
N LEU A 99 11.22 -8.14 -10.02
CA LEU A 99 11.33 -7.69 -8.63
C LEU A 99 11.36 -6.18 -8.53
N PHE A 100 12.21 -5.54 -9.34
CA PHE A 100 12.35 -4.09 -9.35
C PHE A 100 11.02 -3.40 -9.67
N CYS A 101 10.33 -3.81 -10.73
CA CYS A 101 9.06 -3.22 -11.14
C CYS A 101 7.94 -3.42 -10.10
N ALA A 102 7.90 -4.59 -9.44
CA ALA A 102 6.93 -4.84 -8.37
C ALA A 102 7.17 -3.90 -7.17
N LEU A 103 8.42 -3.74 -6.73
CA LEU A 103 8.79 -2.83 -5.64
C LEU A 103 8.62 -1.36 -6.05
N TYR A 104 8.92 -0.99 -7.31
CA TYR A 104 8.71 0.37 -7.78
C TYR A 104 7.24 0.77 -7.70
N ARG A 105 6.32 -0.09 -8.14
CA ARG A 105 4.88 0.15 -8.03
C ARG A 105 4.45 0.30 -6.57
N LEU A 106 4.93 -0.57 -5.67
CA LEU A 106 4.62 -0.48 -4.25
C LEU A 106 5.15 0.84 -3.63
N THR A 107 6.36 1.25 -4.01
CA THR A 107 6.94 2.53 -3.58
C THR A 107 6.14 3.73 -4.12
N ASP A 108 5.72 3.66 -5.37
CA ASP A 108 4.86 4.69 -5.99
C ASP A 108 3.49 4.80 -5.31
N GLU A 109 2.94 3.68 -4.84
CA GLU A 109 1.71 3.62 -4.04
C GLU A 109 1.93 3.90 -2.53
N SER A 110 3.12 4.40 -2.16
CA SER A 110 3.50 4.75 -0.77
C SER A 110 3.59 3.56 0.20
N TYR A 111 3.92 2.37 -0.30
CA TYR A 111 4.25 1.25 0.57
C TYR A 111 5.71 1.27 1.01
N THR A 112 5.97 0.88 2.26
CA THR A 112 7.31 0.80 2.85
C THR A 112 7.55 -0.55 3.50
N ILE A 113 8.82 -0.94 3.59
CA ILE A 113 9.26 -2.18 4.22
C ILE A 113 9.66 -1.88 5.65
N ASP A 114 9.04 -2.55 6.61
CA ASP A 114 9.40 -2.52 8.03
C ASP A 114 10.17 -3.76 8.47
N ASP A 115 9.97 -4.89 7.79
CA ASP A 115 10.62 -6.17 8.06
C ASP A 115 11.26 -6.72 6.78
N TYR A 116 12.52 -6.38 6.56
CA TYR A 116 13.28 -6.80 5.38
C TYR A 116 13.52 -8.31 5.31
N GLU A 117 13.68 -9.00 6.44
CA GLU A 117 13.87 -10.46 6.48
C GLU A 117 12.59 -11.18 6.02
N ASN A 118 11.43 -10.73 6.50
CA ASN A 118 10.13 -11.30 6.09
C ASN A 118 9.87 -11.08 4.59
N VAL A 119 10.23 -9.91 4.06
CA VAL A 119 10.12 -9.64 2.63
C VAL A 119 11.08 -10.50 1.82
N ALA A 120 12.34 -10.67 2.25
CA ALA A 120 13.30 -11.57 1.59
C ALA A 120 12.77 -13.02 1.56
N LEU A 121 12.19 -13.49 2.66
CA LEU A 121 11.58 -14.82 2.74
C LEU A 121 10.37 -14.95 1.82
N ALA A 122 9.52 -13.94 1.76
CA ALA A 122 8.37 -13.89 0.84
C ALA A 122 8.82 -13.99 -0.62
N ILE A 123 9.86 -13.26 -1.01
CA ILE A 123 10.44 -13.33 -2.37
C ILE A 123 10.98 -14.73 -2.65
N LYS A 124 11.67 -15.37 -1.68
CA LYS A 124 12.17 -16.75 -1.83
C LYS A 124 11.04 -17.75 -2.01
N ASN A 125 9.97 -17.61 -1.24
CA ASN A 125 8.79 -18.47 -1.34
C ASN A 125 8.02 -18.26 -2.66
N ALA A 126 8.15 -17.08 -3.27
CA ALA A 126 7.61 -16.77 -4.60
C ALA A 126 8.48 -17.28 -5.76
N ARG A 127 9.45 -18.17 -5.51
CA ARG A 127 10.37 -18.71 -6.53
C ARG A 127 9.66 -19.20 -7.78
N ASN A 128 8.49 -19.83 -7.65
CA ASN A 128 7.68 -20.29 -8.78
C ASN A 128 7.34 -19.16 -9.77
N THR A 129 7.25 -17.91 -9.30
CA THR A 129 7.08 -16.72 -10.14
C THR A 129 8.26 -16.54 -11.11
N PHE A 130 9.47 -16.93 -10.71
CA PHE A 130 10.67 -16.82 -11.52
C PHE A 130 10.96 -18.09 -12.35
N ASP A 131 10.49 -19.26 -11.92
CA ASP A 131 10.81 -20.54 -12.56
C ASP A 131 10.30 -20.60 -14.01
N THR A 132 9.14 -20.02 -14.30
CA THR A 132 8.63 -19.93 -15.68
C THR A 132 9.52 -19.07 -16.57
N VAL A 133 10.03 -17.97 -16.03
CA VAL A 133 10.93 -17.03 -16.72
C VAL A 133 12.30 -17.66 -17.00
N VAL A 134 12.92 -18.33 -16.00
CA VAL A 134 14.27 -18.89 -16.14
C VAL A 134 14.30 -20.14 -17.01
N THR A 135 13.20 -20.86 -17.13
CA THR A 135 13.10 -22.06 -17.98
C THR A 135 12.73 -21.76 -19.43
N SER A 136 12.18 -20.56 -19.70
CA SER A 136 11.74 -20.16 -21.03
C SER A 136 12.92 -19.88 -21.95
N ALA A 137 12.85 -20.40 -23.17
CA ALA A 137 13.84 -20.08 -24.21
C ALA A 137 13.67 -18.62 -24.73
N ARG A 138 12.45 -18.10 -24.65
CA ARG A 138 12.08 -16.74 -25.01
C ARG A 138 10.97 -16.28 -24.05
N VAL A 139 11.23 -15.20 -23.33
CA VAL A 139 10.26 -14.57 -22.44
C VAL A 139 9.59 -13.43 -23.20
N ASP A 140 8.28 -13.42 -23.28
CA ASP A 140 7.54 -12.31 -23.86
C ASP A 140 7.12 -11.27 -22.79
N TYR A 141 6.66 -10.13 -23.26
CA TYR A 141 6.28 -9.03 -22.38
C TYR A 141 5.07 -9.38 -21.49
N SER A 142 4.12 -10.14 -22.00
CA SER A 142 2.92 -10.54 -21.24
C SER A 142 3.28 -11.43 -20.06
N GLU A 143 4.27 -12.30 -20.22
CA GLU A 143 4.82 -13.12 -19.13
C GLU A 143 5.47 -12.26 -18.05
N ILE A 144 6.32 -11.29 -18.44
CA ILE A 144 6.97 -10.37 -17.50
C ILE A 144 5.91 -9.57 -16.72
N SER A 145 4.92 -9.03 -17.40
CA SER A 145 3.82 -8.27 -16.77
C SER A 145 3.03 -9.13 -15.79
N THR A 146 2.66 -10.36 -16.17
CA THR A 146 1.95 -11.30 -15.30
C THR A 146 2.75 -11.65 -14.06
N GLN A 147 4.06 -11.92 -14.20
CA GLN A 147 4.90 -12.27 -13.06
C GLN A 147 5.19 -11.07 -12.16
N THR A 148 5.25 -9.87 -12.73
CA THR A 148 5.34 -8.62 -11.96
C THR A 148 4.09 -8.41 -11.12
N GLU A 149 2.90 -8.62 -11.68
CA GLU A 149 1.63 -8.51 -10.97
C GLU A 149 1.53 -9.53 -9.83
N ASN A 150 1.88 -10.79 -10.10
CA ASN A 150 1.89 -11.84 -9.07
C ASN A 150 2.80 -11.49 -7.90
N LEU A 151 4.01 -10.99 -8.18
CA LEU A 151 4.96 -10.60 -7.14
C LEU A 151 4.51 -9.33 -6.39
N TYR A 152 3.96 -8.35 -7.11
CA TYR A 152 3.38 -7.15 -6.51
C TYR A 152 2.28 -7.50 -5.51
N CYS A 153 1.29 -8.32 -5.90
CA CYS A 153 0.20 -8.74 -5.02
C CYS A 153 0.73 -9.47 -3.78
N LEU A 154 1.70 -10.37 -3.94
CA LEU A 154 2.30 -11.11 -2.84
C LEU A 154 3.06 -10.21 -1.87
N LEU A 155 3.81 -9.23 -2.38
CA LEU A 155 4.60 -8.32 -1.55
C LEU A 155 3.72 -7.26 -0.88
N LYS A 156 2.64 -6.84 -1.51
CA LYS A 156 1.71 -5.84 -0.96
C LYS A 156 1.20 -6.23 0.42
N ASP A 157 0.92 -7.52 0.64
CA ASP A 157 0.48 -8.03 1.94
C ASP A 157 1.58 -8.06 3.02
N LYS A 158 2.85 -7.82 2.63
CA LYS A 158 4.01 -7.83 3.52
C LYS A 158 4.57 -6.44 3.82
N LEU A 159 4.07 -5.43 3.14
CA LEU A 159 4.50 -4.04 3.28
C LEU A 159 3.45 -3.21 4.01
N ILE A 160 3.88 -2.11 4.59
CA ILE A 160 3.00 -1.14 5.25
C ILE A 160 2.73 0.02 4.31
N LYS A 161 1.46 0.32 4.06
CA LYS A 161 1.09 1.52 3.32
C LYS A 161 1.31 2.75 4.20
N GLN A 162 2.19 3.64 3.77
CA GLN A 162 2.34 4.96 4.41
C GLN A 162 1.26 5.90 3.87
N ILE A 163 0.53 6.52 4.79
CA ILE A 163 -0.38 7.61 4.44
C ILE A 163 0.49 8.85 4.25
N THR A 164 0.49 9.43 3.05
CA THR A 164 1.27 10.65 2.77
C THR A 164 0.70 11.85 3.54
N VAL A 165 1.53 12.86 3.80
CA VAL A 165 1.09 14.10 4.49
C VAL A 165 -0.06 14.77 3.74
N ASN A 166 -0.10 14.66 2.41
CA ASN A 166 -1.20 15.19 1.61
C ASN A 166 -2.49 14.39 1.80
N GLU A 167 -2.41 13.05 1.85
CA GLU A 167 -3.56 12.18 2.13
C GLU A 167 -4.09 12.39 3.56
N VAL A 168 -3.20 12.53 4.56
CA VAL A 168 -3.60 12.89 5.93
C VAL A 168 -4.32 14.23 5.93
N SER A 169 -3.80 15.25 5.26
CA SER A 169 -4.44 16.56 5.21
C SER A 169 -5.79 16.56 4.48
N GLU A 170 -5.98 15.71 3.49
CA GLU A 170 -7.27 15.53 2.81
C GLU A 170 -8.29 14.81 3.72
N ILE A 171 -7.87 13.75 4.39
CA ILE A 171 -8.70 13.05 5.37
C ILE A 171 -9.07 13.97 6.52
N GLU A 172 -8.12 14.74 7.06
CA GLU A 172 -8.38 15.71 8.13
C GLU A 172 -9.39 16.77 7.69
N ARG A 173 -9.25 17.33 6.48
CA ARG A 173 -10.22 18.29 5.93
C ARG A 173 -11.60 17.67 5.74
N GLU A 174 -11.66 16.41 5.30
CA GLU A 174 -12.91 15.72 5.11
C GLU A 174 -13.60 15.44 6.46
N ILE A 175 -12.85 15.02 7.49
CA ILE A 175 -13.38 14.86 8.85
C ILE A 175 -13.88 16.21 9.37
N ASP A 176 -13.10 17.30 9.25
CA ASP A 176 -13.49 18.64 9.68
C ASP A 176 -14.75 19.12 8.94
N ARG A 177 -14.84 18.90 7.64
CA ARG A 177 -16.02 19.19 6.83
C ARG A 177 -17.24 18.42 7.34
N ARG A 178 -17.11 17.15 7.64
CA ARG A 178 -18.22 16.32 8.13
C ARG A 178 -18.67 16.72 9.52
N LEU A 179 -17.74 17.04 10.42
CA LEU A 179 -18.08 17.56 11.76
C LEU A 179 -18.84 18.88 11.69
N LYS A 180 -18.47 19.78 10.79
CA LYS A 180 -19.10 21.11 10.66
C LYS A 180 -20.46 21.08 9.97
N TYR A 181 -20.64 20.22 8.99
CA TYR A 181 -21.81 20.25 8.11
C TYR A 181 -22.76 19.05 8.26
N SER A 182 -22.42 18.07 9.10
CA SER A 182 -23.31 16.93 9.34
C SER A 182 -24.30 17.19 10.48
N SER A 183 -25.24 18.10 10.29
CA SER A 183 -26.45 18.16 11.15
C SER A 183 -27.43 17.02 10.85
N ILE A 184 -27.15 16.20 9.84
CA ILE A 184 -27.94 15.04 9.43
C ILE A 184 -26.94 13.91 9.21
N GLU A 185 -27.14 12.77 9.87
CA GLU A 185 -26.42 11.52 9.56
C GLU A 185 -26.52 11.29 8.04
N ARG A 186 -25.43 11.48 7.34
CA ARG A 186 -25.37 11.17 5.93
C ARG A 186 -25.14 9.66 5.81
N GLN A 187 -25.77 9.02 4.85
CA GLN A 187 -25.65 7.57 4.59
C GLN A 187 -24.19 7.09 4.46
N MET A 188 -23.25 8.01 4.27
CA MET A 188 -21.83 7.74 4.03
C MET A 188 -20.90 8.08 5.21
N THR A 189 -21.46 8.45 6.37
CA THR A 189 -20.63 8.80 7.54
C THR A 189 -21.24 8.26 8.83
N GLU A 190 -20.44 7.54 9.58
CA GLU A 190 -20.78 7.04 10.91
C GLU A 190 -19.73 7.50 11.92
N PHE A 191 -20.18 8.02 13.06
CA PHE A 191 -19.33 8.36 14.20
C PHE A 191 -19.44 7.31 15.28
N LYS A 192 -18.31 6.88 15.83
CA LYS A 192 -18.23 5.96 16.97
C LYS A 192 -17.34 6.56 18.04
N ILE A 193 -17.83 6.67 19.24
CA ILE A 193 -17.01 7.19 20.35
C ILE A 193 -15.90 6.22 20.75
N ALA A 194 -16.16 4.92 20.68
CA ALA A 194 -15.24 3.86 21.05
C ALA A 194 -15.66 2.54 20.41
N VAL A 195 -14.75 1.58 20.36
CA VAL A 195 -15.01 0.22 19.87
C VAL A 195 -14.82 -0.83 20.96
N SER A 196 -14.58 -0.41 22.19
CA SER A 196 -14.34 -1.31 23.31
C SER A 196 -15.58 -1.65 24.12
N ASP A 197 -15.53 -2.84 24.72
CA ASP A 197 -16.31 -3.14 25.91
C ASP A 197 -15.51 -2.71 27.14
N HIS A 198 -15.83 -1.55 27.68
CA HIS A 198 -15.13 -0.98 28.83
C HIS A 198 -15.16 -1.85 30.08
N LYS A 199 -16.17 -2.73 30.22
CA LYS A 199 -16.29 -3.66 31.36
C LYS A 199 -15.39 -4.88 31.18
N ALA A 200 -15.29 -5.38 29.94
CA ALA A 200 -14.48 -6.54 29.61
C ALA A 200 -13.02 -6.20 29.27
N ASN A 201 -12.67 -4.92 29.18
CA ASN A 201 -11.35 -4.41 28.83
C ASN A 201 -10.79 -5.05 27.52
N ARG A 202 -11.63 -5.12 26.49
CA ARG A 202 -11.32 -5.67 25.17
C ARG A 202 -12.14 -4.98 24.09
N LEU A 203 -11.82 -5.21 22.81
CA LEU A 203 -12.72 -4.83 21.72
C LEU A 203 -14.10 -5.47 21.93
N SER A 204 -15.14 -4.69 21.70
CA SER A 204 -16.51 -5.16 21.77
C SER A 204 -16.87 -5.91 20.49
N PRO A 205 -17.16 -7.22 20.55
CA PRO A 205 -17.61 -7.95 19.37
C PRO A 205 -18.83 -7.31 18.71
N HIS A 206 -19.76 -6.80 19.53
CA HIS A 206 -20.95 -6.12 19.03
C HIS A 206 -20.62 -4.80 18.32
N CYS A 207 -19.69 -3.98 18.86
CA CYS A 207 -19.25 -2.77 18.15
C CYS A 207 -18.56 -3.09 16.84
N MET A 208 -17.73 -4.13 16.81
CA MET A 208 -17.06 -4.55 15.59
C MET A 208 -18.04 -5.07 14.54
N GLU A 209 -19.04 -5.87 14.92
CA GLU A 209 -20.12 -6.33 14.04
C GLU A 209 -20.89 -5.13 13.43
N ARG A 210 -21.17 -4.09 14.23
CA ARG A 210 -21.83 -2.86 13.75
C ARG A 210 -20.94 -2.10 12.76
N ILE A 211 -19.63 -2.06 12.98
CA ILE A 211 -18.68 -1.47 12.04
C ILE A 211 -18.71 -2.24 10.71
N GLU A 212 -18.68 -3.56 10.76
CA GLU A 212 -18.78 -4.42 9.57
C GLU A 212 -20.07 -4.18 8.79
N GLU A 213 -21.22 -4.15 9.50
CA GLU A 213 -22.52 -3.85 8.89
C GLU A 213 -22.52 -2.46 8.21
N THR A 214 -21.95 -1.46 8.87
CA THR A 214 -21.85 -0.10 8.32
C THR A 214 -20.94 -0.04 7.10
N LEU A 215 -19.77 -0.71 7.13
CA LEU A 215 -18.87 -0.79 5.98
C LEU A 215 -19.55 -1.43 4.77
N VAL A 216 -20.30 -2.53 5.00
CA VAL A 216 -21.07 -3.18 3.94
C VAL A 216 -22.19 -2.27 3.43
N ALA A 217 -22.86 -1.54 4.30
CA ALA A 217 -23.93 -0.61 3.91
C ALA A 217 -23.36 0.54 3.05
N ILE A 218 -22.24 1.12 3.46
CA ILE A 218 -21.52 2.16 2.70
C ILE A 218 -21.13 1.64 1.30
N ALA A 219 -20.56 0.43 1.24
CA ALA A 219 -20.12 -0.17 -0.03
C ALA A 219 -21.26 -0.47 -1.00
N ASN A 220 -22.49 -0.59 -0.52
CA ASN A 220 -23.68 -0.87 -1.33
C ASN A 220 -24.45 0.39 -1.74
N VAL A 221 -23.92 1.60 -1.49
CA VAL A 221 -24.54 2.83 -1.96
C VAL A 221 -24.34 2.98 -3.48
N GLU A 222 -25.43 3.18 -4.21
CA GLU A 222 -25.43 3.20 -5.70
C GLU A 222 -24.71 4.41 -6.30
N ASP A 223 -24.56 5.52 -5.56
CA ASP A 223 -23.87 6.73 -6.04
C ASP A 223 -22.61 7.01 -5.22
N PRO A 224 -21.42 6.59 -5.69
CA PRO A 224 -20.17 6.72 -4.97
C PRO A 224 -19.53 8.13 -5.13
N THR A 225 -20.31 9.17 -5.26
CA THR A 225 -19.78 10.55 -5.38
C THR A 225 -19.07 11.04 -4.11
N GLU A 226 -19.29 10.39 -2.97
CA GLU A 226 -18.62 10.69 -1.71
C GLU A 226 -17.91 9.44 -1.17
N MET A 227 -16.74 9.63 -0.58
CA MET A 227 -16.03 8.57 0.15
C MET A 227 -16.81 8.23 1.43
N GLY A 228 -17.15 6.96 1.62
CA GLY A 228 -17.73 6.46 2.87
C GLY A 228 -16.70 6.46 4.00
N MET A 229 -17.13 6.79 5.23
CA MET A 229 -16.22 6.95 6.35
C MET A 229 -16.84 6.52 7.67
N ILE A 230 -16.09 5.74 8.46
CA ILE A 230 -16.37 5.53 9.88
C ILE A 230 -15.27 6.21 10.68
N VAL A 231 -15.63 7.14 11.57
CA VAL A 231 -14.66 7.86 12.40
C VAL A 231 -14.82 7.42 13.86
N ILE A 232 -13.74 6.92 14.44
CA ILE A 232 -13.70 6.45 15.82
C ILE A 232 -13.07 7.54 16.71
N GLY A 233 -13.62 7.74 17.90
CA GLY A 233 -13.17 8.78 18.84
C GLY A 233 -14.05 10.02 18.78
N ILE A 234 -15.28 9.91 18.26
CA ILE A 234 -16.24 11.01 18.19
C ILE A 234 -17.59 10.51 18.72
N ALA A 235 -18.15 11.20 19.68
CA ALA A 235 -19.52 10.95 20.13
C ALA A 235 -20.49 11.85 19.35
N ASP A 236 -21.52 11.25 18.82
CA ASP A 236 -22.62 11.88 18.12
C ASP A 236 -23.65 12.52 19.06
N ASN A 237 -23.67 12.08 20.33
CA ASN A 237 -24.60 12.58 21.32
C ASN A 237 -23.97 12.69 22.71
N LYS A 238 -24.65 13.44 23.58
CA LYS A 238 -24.19 13.71 24.95
C LYS A 238 -24.18 12.45 25.84
N ASP A 239 -25.10 11.56 25.67
CA ASP A 239 -25.21 10.36 26.53
C ASP A 239 -24.02 9.43 26.31
N ALA A 240 -23.60 9.25 25.05
CA ALA A 240 -22.41 8.51 24.70
C ALA A 240 -21.15 9.17 25.27
N TYR A 241 -21.04 10.50 25.20
CA TYR A 241 -19.94 11.24 25.81
C TYR A 241 -19.94 11.10 27.35
N ASP A 242 -21.06 11.26 28.02
CA ASP A 242 -21.13 11.15 29.47
C ASP A 242 -20.75 9.74 29.95
N ALA A 243 -21.18 8.71 29.23
CA ALA A 243 -20.73 7.33 29.47
C ALA A 243 -19.21 7.17 29.32
N TRP A 244 -18.61 7.69 28.22
CA TRP A 244 -17.19 7.66 28.01
C TRP A 244 -16.40 8.43 29.08
N LYS A 245 -16.89 9.63 29.45
CA LYS A 245 -16.29 10.47 30.49
C LYS A 245 -16.32 9.77 31.86
N SER A 246 -17.32 9.00 32.17
CA SER A 246 -17.38 8.22 33.40
C SER A 246 -16.30 7.16 33.53
N VAL A 247 -15.80 6.66 32.39
CA VAL A 247 -14.76 5.61 32.29
C VAL A 247 -13.37 6.19 32.30
N TYR A 248 -13.16 7.28 31.55
CA TYR A 248 -11.81 7.84 31.30
C TYR A 248 -11.49 9.07 32.16
N HIS A 249 -12.51 9.67 32.81
CA HIS A 249 -12.38 10.88 33.65
C HIS A 249 -11.72 12.07 32.96
N LYS A 250 -11.92 12.19 31.63
CA LYS A 250 -11.39 13.24 30.78
C LYS A 250 -12.50 14.03 30.10
N ASN A 251 -12.14 15.21 29.59
CA ASN A 251 -13.06 16.02 28.82
C ASN A 251 -12.77 15.85 27.32
N ALA A 252 -13.84 15.80 26.55
CA ALA A 252 -13.76 15.89 25.09
C ALA A 252 -13.56 17.33 24.63
N ILE A 253 -13.12 17.50 23.40
CA ILE A 253 -13.15 18.77 22.68
C ILE A 253 -14.51 18.85 21.99
N LEU A 254 -15.25 19.91 22.23
CA LEU A 254 -16.52 20.15 21.54
C LEU A 254 -16.25 20.84 20.20
N VAL A 255 -16.63 20.18 19.11
CA VAL A 255 -16.59 20.74 17.74
C VAL A 255 -18.01 20.73 17.22
N GLU A 256 -18.59 21.93 17.06
CA GLU A 256 -20.00 22.11 16.75
C GLU A 256 -20.89 21.34 17.79
N GLN A 257 -21.55 20.29 17.36
CA GLN A 257 -22.42 19.46 18.22
C GLN A 257 -21.77 18.13 18.62
N HIS A 258 -20.53 17.84 18.16
CA HIS A 258 -19.86 16.58 18.37
C HIS A 258 -18.80 16.64 19.46
N TYR A 259 -18.74 15.63 20.32
CA TYR A 259 -17.73 15.50 21.35
C TYR A 259 -16.56 14.65 20.83
N VAL A 260 -15.45 15.31 20.51
CA VAL A 260 -14.21 14.66 20.01
C VAL A 260 -13.37 14.21 21.19
N THR A 261 -13.30 12.90 21.42
CA THR A 261 -12.54 12.27 22.51
C THR A 261 -11.18 11.77 22.04
N GLY A 262 -11.05 11.47 20.73
CA GLY A 262 -9.94 10.71 20.19
C GLY A 262 -9.95 9.26 20.67
N ILE A 263 -8.92 8.50 20.26
CA ILE A 263 -8.79 7.06 20.57
C ILE A 263 -7.68 6.76 21.58
N VAL A 264 -6.82 7.74 21.91
CA VAL A 264 -5.60 7.50 22.69
C VAL A 264 -5.89 6.87 24.04
N ASP A 265 -6.92 7.36 24.77
CA ASP A 265 -7.25 6.87 26.11
C ASP A 265 -7.77 5.44 26.08
N GLU A 266 -8.58 5.12 25.08
CA GLU A 266 -9.07 3.75 24.84
C GLU A 266 -7.91 2.81 24.48
N ALA A 267 -7.05 3.21 23.54
CA ALA A 267 -5.92 2.44 23.09
C ALA A 267 -4.93 2.15 24.22
N MET A 268 -4.59 3.16 24.99
CA MET A 268 -3.68 3.00 26.14
C MET A 268 -4.27 2.11 27.22
N LYS A 269 -5.57 2.20 27.48
CA LYS A 269 -6.24 1.36 28.48
C LYS A 269 -6.32 -0.10 28.06
N LEU A 270 -6.61 -0.38 26.77
CA LEU A 270 -6.81 -1.74 26.26
C LEU A 270 -5.50 -2.46 25.95
N TYR A 271 -4.54 -1.74 25.34
CA TYR A 271 -3.35 -2.35 24.73
C TYR A 271 -2.04 -1.69 25.16
N GLY A 272 -2.09 -0.57 25.89
CA GLY A 272 -0.91 0.21 26.24
C GLY A 272 -0.24 0.92 25.04
N SER A 273 -0.81 0.85 23.84
CA SER A 273 -0.26 1.40 22.63
C SER A 273 -1.35 1.66 21.59
N VAL A 274 -1.28 2.81 20.92
CA VAL A 274 -2.15 3.16 19.79
C VAL A 274 -1.93 2.23 18.60
N ASP A 275 -0.68 1.85 18.34
CA ASP A 275 -0.32 0.94 17.26
C ASP A 275 -0.96 -0.45 17.44
N GLN A 276 -0.86 -1.02 18.66
CA GLN A 276 -1.51 -2.30 18.95
C GLN A 276 -3.03 -2.23 18.88
N TYR A 277 -3.62 -1.10 19.26
CA TYR A 277 -5.04 -0.88 19.10
C TYR A 277 -5.46 -0.94 17.63
N PHE A 278 -4.75 -0.20 16.75
CA PHE A 278 -5.00 -0.24 15.31
C PHE A 278 -4.85 -1.64 14.72
N ARG A 279 -3.77 -2.34 15.07
CA ARG A 279 -3.56 -3.73 14.61
C ARG A 279 -4.69 -4.65 15.03
N SER A 280 -5.21 -4.48 16.23
CA SER A 280 -6.32 -5.31 16.74
C SER A 280 -7.64 -5.01 16.05
N VAL A 281 -7.92 -3.73 15.76
CA VAL A 281 -9.11 -3.33 14.99
C VAL A 281 -9.00 -3.84 13.55
N ALA A 282 -7.86 -3.62 12.90
CA ALA A 282 -7.61 -4.12 11.55
C ALA A 282 -7.70 -5.64 11.47
N GLN A 283 -7.14 -6.37 12.46
CA GLN A 283 -7.25 -7.82 12.51
C GLN A 283 -8.71 -8.28 12.66
N SER A 284 -9.49 -7.61 13.48
CA SER A 284 -10.93 -7.91 13.63
C SER A 284 -11.69 -7.75 12.30
N ILE A 285 -11.36 -6.71 11.52
CA ILE A 285 -11.91 -6.50 10.18
C ILE A 285 -11.47 -7.60 9.21
N ARG A 286 -10.18 -8.00 9.22
CA ARG A 286 -9.68 -9.12 8.39
C ARG A 286 -10.38 -10.43 8.71
N ASP A 287 -10.63 -10.71 9.99
CA ASP A 287 -11.28 -11.94 10.46
C ASP A 287 -12.80 -11.93 10.28
N SER A 288 -13.36 -10.81 9.82
CA SER A 288 -14.79 -10.62 9.61
C SER A 288 -15.33 -11.48 8.45
N LYS A 289 -16.66 -11.52 8.32
CA LYS A 289 -17.36 -12.22 7.24
C LYS A 289 -17.54 -11.38 5.98
N MET A 290 -17.00 -10.18 5.92
CA MET A 290 -17.02 -9.34 4.72
C MET A 290 -16.30 -10.02 3.55
N SER A 291 -16.65 -9.66 2.31
CA SER A 291 -15.96 -10.17 1.13
C SER A 291 -14.49 -9.69 1.13
N GLU A 292 -13.59 -10.50 0.55
CA GLU A 292 -12.17 -10.15 0.45
C GLU A 292 -11.96 -8.85 -0.35
N ASP A 293 -12.77 -8.64 -1.39
CA ASP A 293 -12.74 -7.40 -2.18
C ASP A 293 -13.02 -6.18 -1.29
N LEU A 294 -14.08 -6.24 -0.44
CA LEU A 294 -14.39 -5.13 0.45
C LEU A 294 -13.30 -4.92 1.50
N LYS A 295 -12.74 -5.98 2.07
CA LYS A 295 -11.62 -5.88 3.01
C LYS A 295 -10.42 -5.18 2.40
N SER A 296 -10.10 -5.44 1.13
CA SER A 296 -8.98 -4.80 0.42
C SER A 296 -9.17 -3.30 0.19
N PHE A 297 -10.39 -2.79 0.23
CA PHE A 297 -10.70 -1.35 0.15
C PHE A 297 -10.66 -0.65 1.51
N VAL A 298 -10.79 -1.40 2.61
CA VAL A 298 -10.87 -0.83 3.97
C VAL A 298 -9.52 -0.86 4.69
N LEU A 299 -8.66 -1.80 4.36
CA LEU A 299 -7.37 -2.08 5.01
C LEU A 299 -6.19 -1.83 4.09
#